data_3ee6c6ec15df25af29e0fdce804aa333
#
_entry.id   3ee6c6ec15df25af29e0fdce804aa333
#
_cell.length_a   1.000
_cell.length_b   1.000
_cell.length_c   1.000
_cell.angle_alpha   90.00
_cell.angle_beta   90.00
_cell.angle_gamma   90.00
#
_symmetry.space_group_name_H-M   'P 1'
#
loop_
_entity.id
_entity.type
_entity.pdbx_description
1 polymer ?
#
loop_
_entity_poly.entity_id
_entity_poly.type
_entity_poly.pdbx_seq_one_letter_code
_entity_poly.pdbx_strand_id
1 'polypeptide(L)'
;MPSSVRARLRTTAIASVTTAALLALSPQPAPDRIQPAAGTTGFEQQILFKASQDPGYACFRIPAVVKTTQGTLLAFAEGRVNDCSDAGDIDIVLKRSTDGGRTWSPLQVVNEGGGDTHGNPAPIVDRETGRIVLAETYNTGRTDGRNCDVPCDRTPHMQHSDDDGLTWSEPRDLSDEILPDHWNSWYATGPVHGIQLSRGRHAGRLVFGVNTETWNGSQVSANHAALIVSDDGGDSWRIGATDSYPIPAGGTFRQKPSEITMTERADGVILISGREQDGTELGHRTQTFSRDGGDSFTSPFRTQPDLYTPQVQGSTLRLGDRLLLACPADPDRRRTMMVRSSYDGGRTWDSVDRGTVVTTDWSGYSDMVDINRGTVGLMYEGGAVDARDEIRFARFTEDWLQPRRGPDPKTTDLVSPTRPAAVLGGARPTDGVFGRAMEFDGADDAVRLPYHSELPLETKDFTASLWFRYTATTGEQPLLWMGGVGTTQPQVWLRGEPASNRIQGLITVRDGASAPQSASVRTSGAYNDGQWHHLALRRGGGELTLFIDGTPISTADVPGSVSRNSPFGVHIGQKLDSRAHFAGAIDDVRVYDRALSDTELTGVSSTGSTGSSSSVTRDTVLWLPMDRVRGSN
;
A
#
# COMPACT_ATOMS: atom_id res chain seq x y z
N MET A 1 -38.60 29.30 71.55
CA MET A 1 -38.01 29.36 72.94
C MET A 1 -38.09 27.94 73.55
N PRO A 2 -37.14 27.41 74.29
CA PRO A 2 -35.75 27.80 74.55
C PRO A 2 -34.75 26.72 74.06
N SER A 3 -33.57 27.05 73.88
CA SER A 3 -32.28 27.20 74.59
C SER A 3 -31.38 25.98 74.50
N SER A 4 -30.30 26.23 73.78
CA SER A 4 -28.88 25.92 73.94
C SER A 4 -28.42 24.92 75.05
N VAL A 5 -27.53 24.00 74.62
CA VAL A 5 -26.34 23.62 75.42
C VAL A 5 -25.23 23.20 74.47
N ARG A 6 -24.08 23.89 74.59
CA ARG A 6 -22.82 23.59 73.92
C ARG A 6 -22.08 22.49 74.70
N ALA A 7 -21.67 21.40 74.06
CA ALA A 7 -20.65 20.51 74.59
C ALA A 7 -19.42 20.58 73.68
N ARG A 8 -18.28 20.98 74.26
CA ARG A 8 -16.97 20.94 73.62
C ARG A 8 -16.41 19.53 73.76
N LEU A 9 -16.14 18.84 72.65
CA LEU A 9 -15.30 17.65 72.67
C LEU A 9 -13.95 18.02 72.02
N ARG A 10 -12.88 17.79 72.75
CA ARG A 10 -11.49 17.85 72.30
C ARG A 10 -11.25 16.61 71.49
N THR A 11 -10.88 16.81 70.20
CA THR A 11 -10.42 15.72 69.34
C THR A 11 -8.91 15.85 69.16
N THR A 12 -8.21 14.85 69.64
CA THR A 12 -6.78 14.65 69.48
C THR A 12 -6.51 14.23 68.02
N ALA A 13 -5.77 15.02 67.30
CA ALA A 13 -5.37 14.69 65.94
C ALA A 13 -4.19 13.69 65.98
N ILE A 14 -4.44 12.47 65.49
CA ILE A 14 -3.38 11.51 65.14
C ILE A 14 -3.00 11.79 63.68
N ALA A 15 -1.81 12.33 63.46
CA ALA A 15 -1.25 12.51 62.13
C ALA A 15 -0.75 11.16 61.59
N SER A 16 -1.50 10.56 60.67
CA SER A 16 -1.03 9.42 59.87
C SER A 16 -0.21 9.96 58.70
N VAL A 17 1.08 9.76 58.76
CA VAL A 17 1.98 10.03 57.61
C VAL A 17 1.81 8.86 56.64
N THR A 18 1.05 9.09 55.58
CA THR A 18 1.02 8.20 54.39
C THR A 18 2.15 8.58 53.45
N THR A 19 3.20 7.80 53.48
CA THR A 19 4.28 7.89 52.48
C THR A 19 3.71 7.39 51.14
N ALA A 20 3.34 8.31 50.23
CA ALA A 20 3.05 7.98 48.87
C ALA A 20 4.37 7.68 48.16
N ALA A 21 4.64 6.40 47.90
CA ALA A 21 5.69 5.98 46.99
C ALA A 21 5.29 6.42 45.57
N LEU A 22 5.87 7.51 45.08
CA LEU A 22 5.89 7.84 43.67
C LEU A 22 6.71 6.76 42.94
N LEU A 23 6.02 5.78 42.35
CA LEU A 23 6.60 4.95 41.32
C LEU A 23 6.91 5.89 40.12
N ALA A 24 8.18 6.26 39.99
CA ALA A 24 8.68 6.88 38.79
C ALA A 24 8.51 5.86 37.65
N LEU A 25 7.50 6.05 36.83
CA LEU A 25 7.40 5.40 35.53
C LEU A 25 8.61 5.89 34.72
N SER A 26 9.61 5.02 34.60
CA SER A 26 10.70 5.22 33.65
C SER A 26 10.06 5.44 32.27
N PRO A 27 10.42 6.50 31.53
CA PRO A 27 9.95 6.65 30.16
C PRO A 27 10.39 5.42 29.39
N GLN A 28 9.44 4.71 28.79
CA GLN A 28 9.78 3.67 27.81
C GLN A 28 10.64 4.32 26.72
N PRO A 29 11.73 3.69 26.29
CA PRO A 29 12.49 4.19 25.16
C PRO A 29 11.53 4.30 23.98
N ALA A 30 11.48 5.46 23.38
CA ALA A 30 10.78 5.66 22.11
C ALA A 30 11.31 4.60 21.12
N PRO A 31 10.46 4.00 20.29
CA PRO A 31 10.92 3.05 19.27
C PRO A 31 12.04 3.73 18.48
N ASP A 32 13.15 3.01 18.27
CA ASP A 32 14.31 3.49 17.53
C ASP A 32 13.84 4.14 16.23
N ARG A 33 13.97 5.45 16.16
CA ARG A 33 13.75 6.19 14.94
C ARG A 33 14.92 5.84 14.03
N ILE A 34 14.69 5.03 13.01
CA ILE A 34 15.60 4.93 11.88
C ILE A 34 15.51 6.28 11.16
N GLN A 35 16.22 7.28 11.67
CA GLN A 35 16.52 8.45 10.88
C GLN A 35 17.56 8.03 9.85
N PRO A 36 17.45 8.46 8.58
CA PRO A 36 18.58 8.40 7.67
C PRO A 36 19.76 9.03 8.40
N ALA A 37 20.89 8.32 8.47
CA ALA A 37 22.05 8.80 9.19
C ALA A 37 22.38 10.23 8.73
N ALA A 38 22.45 11.18 9.65
CA ALA A 38 22.84 12.54 9.36
C ALA A 38 24.20 12.53 8.67
N GLY A 39 24.23 12.85 7.34
CA GLY A 39 25.46 12.86 6.54
C GLY A 39 25.49 11.92 5.33
N THR A 40 24.38 11.29 4.92
CA THR A 40 24.36 10.58 3.63
C THR A 40 24.43 11.60 2.48
N THR A 41 25.58 11.64 1.80
CA THR A 41 25.77 12.41 0.58
C THR A 41 24.69 11.99 -0.43
N GLY A 42 23.87 12.95 -0.91
CA GLY A 42 22.88 12.71 -1.93
C GLY A 42 21.41 12.75 -1.50
N PHE A 43 21.10 13.12 -0.24
CA PHE A 43 19.74 13.34 0.23
C PHE A 43 19.62 14.67 0.99
N GLU A 44 18.61 15.48 0.65
CA GLU A 44 18.22 16.73 1.30
C GLU A 44 16.70 16.77 1.44
N GLN A 45 16.18 17.38 2.50
CA GLN A 45 14.72 17.53 2.73
C GLN A 45 14.40 18.82 3.44
N GLN A 46 13.27 19.43 3.06
CA GLN A 46 12.72 20.63 3.70
C GLN A 46 11.20 20.57 3.77
N ILE A 47 10.60 21.36 4.66
CA ILE A 47 9.16 21.62 4.67
C ILE A 47 8.86 22.64 3.58
N LEU A 48 7.90 22.32 2.70
CA LEU A 48 7.54 23.19 1.58
C LEU A 48 6.24 23.95 1.83
N PHE A 49 5.19 23.29 2.33
CA PHE A 49 3.94 23.93 2.72
C PHE A 49 3.57 23.52 4.14
N LYS A 50 3.19 24.50 4.95
CA LYS A 50 2.74 24.30 6.32
C LYS A 50 1.87 25.46 6.78
N ALA A 51 0.73 25.18 7.40
CA ALA A 51 -0.21 26.17 7.88
C ALA A 51 0.43 27.27 8.77
N SER A 52 1.41 26.91 9.60
CA SER A 52 2.12 27.88 10.45
C SER A 52 3.14 28.78 9.71
N GLN A 53 3.49 28.45 8.47
CA GLN A 53 4.44 29.17 7.62
C GLN A 53 3.74 29.94 6.47
N ASP A 54 2.60 29.43 6.02
CA ASP A 54 1.80 29.98 4.93
C ASP A 54 0.42 30.38 5.48
N PRO A 55 0.28 31.58 6.06
CA PRO A 55 -0.96 32.01 6.72
C PRO A 55 -2.11 32.15 5.72
N GLY A 56 -3.32 31.91 6.20
CA GLY A 56 -4.55 31.90 5.40
C GLY A 56 -5.14 30.52 5.19
N TYR A 57 -4.38 29.47 5.44
CA TYR A 57 -4.80 28.08 5.29
C TYR A 57 -4.66 27.31 6.61
N ALA A 58 -5.64 26.46 6.89
CA ALA A 58 -5.60 25.54 8.03
C ALA A 58 -4.80 24.26 7.71
N CYS A 59 -4.70 23.91 6.40
CA CYS A 59 -4.11 22.64 5.97
C CYS A 59 -3.64 22.74 4.52
N PHE A 60 -2.58 21.97 4.19
CA PHE A 60 -2.15 21.77 2.80
C PHE A 60 -2.15 20.27 2.48
N ARG A 61 -2.74 19.94 1.32
CA ARG A 61 -2.85 18.55 0.88
C ARG A 61 -2.60 18.39 -0.62
N ILE A 62 -2.58 17.15 -1.08
CA ILE A 62 -2.63 16.77 -2.50
C ILE A 62 -1.46 17.38 -3.31
N PRO A 63 -0.23 16.97 -3.02
CA PRO A 63 0.96 17.47 -3.71
C PRO A 63 1.03 17.03 -5.17
N ALA A 64 1.40 17.94 -6.07
CA ALA A 64 1.78 17.65 -7.44
C ALA A 64 2.97 18.51 -7.86
N VAL A 65 3.92 17.96 -8.63
CA VAL A 65 5.13 18.69 -9.04
C VAL A 65 5.53 18.39 -10.47
N VAL A 66 5.84 19.44 -11.22
CA VAL A 66 6.39 19.32 -12.59
C VAL A 66 7.62 20.19 -12.76
N LYS A 67 8.40 19.89 -13.78
CA LYS A 67 9.50 20.73 -14.24
C LYS A 67 9.18 21.30 -15.61
N THR A 68 9.22 22.63 -15.73
CA THR A 68 8.98 23.33 -16.99
C THR A 68 10.13 23.15 -17.97
N THR A 69 9.91 23.55 -19.22
CA THR A 69 10.95 23.55 -20.26
C THR A 69 12.09 24.54 -19.95
N GLN A 70 11.84 25.53 -19.11
CA GLN A 70 12.86 26.47 -18.62
C GLN A 70 13.66 25.93 -17.42
N GLY A 71 13.25 24.76 -16.88
CA GLY A 71 13.90 24.12 -15.73
C GLY A 71 13.36 24.54 -14.39
N THR A 72 12.31 25.38 -14.33
CA THR A 72 11.62 25.76 -13.10
C THR A 72 10.83 24.58 -12.57
N LEU A 73 10.90 24.32 -11.26
CA LEU A 73 10.00 23.39 -10.58
C LEU A 73 8.75 24.16 -10.15
N LEU A 74 7.59 23.59 -10.47
CA LEU A 74 6.28 24.08 -10.06
C LEU A 74 5.69 23.06 -9.07
N ALA A 75 5.53 23.46 -7.82
CA ALA A 75 4.99 22.63 -6.74
C ALA A 75 3.57 23.10 -6.40
N PHE A 76 2.58 22.29 -6.75
CA PHE A 76 1.17 22.55 -6.51
C PHE A 76 0.69 21.83 -5.25
N ALA A 77 -0.30 22.40 -4.59
CA ALA A 77 -1.03 21.78 -3.49
C ALA A 77 -2.46 22.32 -3.42
N GLU A 78 -3.33 21.65 -2.70
CA GLU A 78 -4.57 22.23 -2.19
C GLU A 78 -4.25 23.04 -0.93
N GLY A 79 -4.59 24.32 -0.93
CA GLY A 79 -4.63 25.18 0.24
C GLY A 79 -6.05 25.16 0.82
N ARG A 80 -6.26 24.51 1.96
CA ARG A 80 -7.57 24.32 2.59
C ARG A 80 -7.76 25.39 3.67
N VAL A 81 -8.73 26.26 3.46
CA VAL A 81 -8.89 27.49 4.28
C VAL A 81 -9.41 27.17 5.69
N ASN A 82 -10.42 26.32 5.81
CA ASN A 82 -11.14 26.13 7.07
C ASN A 82 -10.60 24.97 7.92
N ASP A 83 -10.36 23.82 7.31
CA ASP A 83 -9.86 22.60 7.95
C ASP A 83 -9.22 21.66 6.92
N CYS A 84 -8.92 20.41 7.29
CA CYS A 84 -8.36 19.40 6.38
C CYS A 84 -9.41 18.54 5.66
N SER A 85 -10.68 18.96 5.60
CA SER A 85 -11.76 18.25 4.88
C SER A 85 -11.54 18.27 3.36
N ASP A 86 -12.08 17.27 2.67
CA ASP A 86 -11.94 17.10 1.21
C ASP A 86 -12.95 17.94 0.40
N ALA A 87 -13.73 18.80 1.06
CA ALA A 87 -14.62 19.78 0.47
C ALA A 87 -14.69 21.04 1.35
N GLY A 88 -15.05 22.16 0.76
CA GLY A 88 -15.10 23.47 1.41
C GLY A 88 -14.35 24.50 0.58
N ASP A 89 -13.90 25.56 1.23
CA ASP A 89 -13.08 26.59 0.61
C ASP A 89 -11.66 26.05 0.40
N ILE A 90 -11.37 25.61 -0.82
CA ILE A 90 -10.11 24.98 -1.20
C ILE A 90 -9.57 25.64 -2.45
N ASP A 91 -8.36 26.18 -2.33
CA ASP A 91 -7.62 26.80 -3.43
C ASP A 91 -6.57 25.84 -4.02
N ILE A 92 -6.27 25.99 -5.30
CA ILE A 92 -5.03 25.48 -5.85
C ILE A 92 -3.93 26.53 -5.65
N VAL A 93 -2.89 26.12 -4.92
CA VAL A 93 -1.75 26.97 -4.62
C VAL A 93 -0.46 26.45 -5.23
N LEU A 94 0.51 27.34 -5.44
CA LEU A 94 1.76 27.07 -6.13
C LEU A 94 2.94 27.71 -5.41
N LYS A 95 4.06 26.99 -5.33
CA LYS A 95 5.40 27.56 -5.10
C LYS A 95 6.33 27.19 -6.25
N ARG A 96 7.23 28.11 -6.62
CA ARG A 96 8.15 27.96 -7.76
C ARG A 96 9.60 27.91 -7.28
N SER A 97 10.42 27.08 -7.94
CA SER A 97 11.86 27.03 -7.68
C SER A 97 12.65 27.03 -9.00
N THR A 98 13.62 27.93 -9.12
CA THR A 98 14.52 28.05 -10.28
C THR A 98 15.90 27.44 -10.02
N ASP A 99 16.14 26.88 -8.82
CA ASP A 99 17.43 26.32 -8.40
C ASP A 99 17.37 24.81 -8.10
N GLY A 100 16.36 24.14 -8.68
CA GLY A 100 16.16 22.70 -8.55
C GLY A 100 15.62 22.29 -7.18
N GLY A 101 14.77 23.10 -6.57
CA GLY A 101 14.08 22.80 -5.32
C GLY A 101 14.89 23.08 -4.05
N ARG A 102 15.96 23.89 -4.13
CA ARG A 102 16.70 24.33 -2.95
C ARG A 102 16.04 25.49 -2.25
N THR A 103 15.58 26.46 -3.05
CA THR A 103 14.77 27.59 -2.54
C THR A 103 13.48 27.71 -3.33
N TRP A 104 12.47 28.28 -2.70
CA TRP A 104 11.12 28.40 -3.24
C TRP A 104 10.59 29.82 -3.11
N SER A 105 9.76 30.24 -4.07
CA SER A 105 9.04 31.50 -4.03
C SER A 105 8.04 31.55 -2.86
N PRO A 106 7.55 32.73 -2.48
CA PRO A 106 6.32 32.83 -1.71
C PRO A 106 5.19 32.05 -2.39
N LEU A 107 4.18 31.67 -1.60
CA LEU A 107 2.97 31.02 -2.07
C LEU A 107 2.21 31.93 -3.06
N GLN A 108 1.75 31.37 -4.15
CA GLN A 108 0.87 31.98 -5.14
C GLN A 108 -0.44 31.21 -5.18
N VAL A 109 -1.58 31.87 -5.21
CA VAL A 109 -2.88 31.25 -5.51
C VAL A 109 -3.01 31.16 -7.04
N VAL A 110 -3.28 29.95 -7.52
CA VAL A 110 -3.50 29.66 -8.95
C VAL A 110 -4.97 29.73 -9.27
N ASN A 111 -5.81 29.13 -8.42
CA ASN A 111 -7.25 29.15 -8.55
C ASN A 111 -7.86 29.26 -7.14
N GLU A 112 -8.64 30.32 -6.93
CA GLU A 112 -9.26 30.62 -5.65
C GLU A 112 -10.66 29.99 -5.56
N GLY A 113 -10.89 29.19 -4.51
CA GLY A 113 -12.17 28.51 -4.30
C GLY A 113 -13.32 29.46 -3.99
N GLY A 114 -13.05 30.50 -3.20
CA GLY A 114 -14.07 31.50 -2.82
C GLY A 114 -15.27 30.89 -2.08
N GLY A 115 -15.05 29.81 -1.36
CA GLY A 115 -16.05 29.00 -0.68
C GLY A 115 -16.36 27.66 -1.37
N ASP A 116 -15.93 27.49 -2.62
CA ASP A 116 -16.02 26.23 -3.38
C ASP A 116 -14.69 25.47 -3.35
N THR A 117 -14.67 24.29 -3.94
CA THR A 117 -13.49 23.43 -4.00
C THR A 117 -12.89 23.44 -5.41
N HIS A 118 -11.63 23.86 -5.51
CA HIS A 118 -10.74 23.56 -6.63
C HIS A 118 -9.64 22.63 -6.13
N GLY A 119 -9.60 21.38 -6.61
CA GLY A 119 -8.75 20.37 -6.04
C GLY A 119 -8.20 19.35 -7.04
N ASN A 120 -7.46 18.38 -6.51
CA ASN A 120 -6.85 17.30 -7.28
C ASN A 120 -5.99 17.79 -8.45
N PRO A 121 -4.98 18.64 -8.23
CA PRO A 121 -4.15 19.19 -9.31
C PRO A 121 -3.42 18.08 -10.07
N ALA A 122 -3.53 18.10 -11.40
CA ALA A 122 -2.83 17.20 -12.31
C ALA A 122 -2.11 18.02 -13.41
N PRO A 123 -0.97 18.63 -13.08
CA PRO A 123 -0.20 19.45 -14.04
C PRO A 123 0.50 18.60 -15.07
N ILE A 124 0.61 19.11 -16.32
CA ILE A 124 1.34 18.52 -17.42
C ILE A 124 2.14 19.63 -18.12
N VAL A 125 3.35 19.35 -18.54
CA VAL A 125 4.15 20.27 -19.33
C VAL A 125 4.20 19.78 -20.77
N ASP A 126 3.66 20.58 -21.68
CA ASP A 126 3.90 20.39 -23.11
C ASP A 126 5.31 20.86 -23.46
N ARG A 127 6.16 19.93 -23.84
CA ARG A 127 7.58 20.20 -24.14
C ARG A 127 7.80 20.87 -25.48
N GLU A 128 6.79 20.86 -26.37
CA GLU A 128 6.89 21.47 -27.67
C GLU A 128 6.64 22.98 -27.62
N THR A 129 5.64 23.38 -26.84
CA THR A 129 5.26 24.78 -26.71
C THR A 129 5.80 25.45 -25.42
N GLY A 130 6.09 24.65 -24.40
CA GLY A 130 6.41 25.12 -23.05
C GLY A 130 5.18 25.42 -22.20
N ARG A 131 3.96 25.26 -22.73
CA ARG A 131 2.72 25.42 -22.00
C ARG A 131 2.63 24.46 -20.83
N ILE A 132 2.18 24.94 -19.70
CA ILE A 132 1.82 24.14 -18.54
C ILE A 132 0.30 24.04 -18.53
N VAL A 133 -0.24 22.83 -18.63
CA VAL A 133 -1.67 22.56 -18.53
C VAL A 133 -1.93 22.01 -17.14
N LEU A 134 -2.98 22.49 -16.47
CA LEU A 134 -3.39 22.06 -15.14
C LEU A 134 -4.83 21.56 -15.19
N ALA A 135 -4.98 20.22 -15.10
CA ALA A 135 -6.29 19.62 -14.88
C ALA A 135 -6.60 19.64 -13.38
N GLU A 136 -7.86 19.90 -13.06
CA GLU A 136 -8.36 19.97 -11.69
C GLU A 136 -9.81 19.49 -11.61
N THR A 137 -10.28 19.20 -10.41
CA THR A 137 -11.68 18.90 -10.12
C THR A 137 -12.30 20.06 -9.39
N TYR A 138 -13.42 20.55 -9.90
CA TYR A 138 -14.27 21.54 -9.23
C TYR A 138 -15.48 20.88 -8.59
N ASN A 139 -15.90 21.35 -7.43
CA ASN A 139 -17.22 21.12 -6.86
C ASN A 139 -17.60 22.25 -5.91
N THR A 140 -18.91 22.42 -5.67
CA THR A 140 -19.33 23.37 -4.64
C THR A 140 -18.83 22.94 -3.27
N GLY A 141 -18.41 23.88 -2.44
CA GLY A 141 -17.86 23.59 -1.11
C GLY A 141 -18.85 22.96 -0.11
N ARG A 142 -20.07 22.64 -0.56
CA ARG A 142 -21.14 22.05 0.25
C ARG A 142 -21.18 20.52 0.19
N THR A 143 -20.59 19.93 -0.84
CA THR A 143 -20.58 18.48 -1.05
C THR A 143 -19.20 17.94 -0.75
N ASP A 144 -19.10 17.11 0.30
CA ASP A 144 -17.95 16.22 0.37
C ASP A 144 -18.14 15.10 -0.63
N GLY A 145 -17.06 14.62 -1.21
CA GLY A 145 -17.13 13.59 -2.23
C GLY A 145 -17.68 12.23 -1.76
N ARG A 146 -18.06 12.08 -0.50
CA ARG A 146 -18.73 10.90 0.05
C ARG A 146 -20.25 11.04 0.06
N ASN A 147 -20.73 12.27 0.05
CA ASN A 147 -22.12 12.64 0.15
C ASN A 147 -22.58 13.43 -1.08
N CYS A 148 -21.95 13.20 -2.24
CA CYS A 148 -22.45 13.74 -3.50
C CYS A 148 -23.90 13.31 -3.70
N ASP A 149 -24.83 14.26 -3.62
CA ASP A 149 -26.16 14.06 -4.15
C ASP A 149 -26.04 13.78 -5.65
N VAL A 150 -26.82 12.84 -6.16
CA VAL A 150 -26.74 12.47 -7.57
C VAL A 150 -27.74 13.25 -8.39
N PRO A 151 -27.31 13.88 -9.49
CA PRO A 151 -25.95 13.92 -10.04
C PRO A 151 -24.99 14.70 -9.16
N CYS A 152 -23.77 14.18 -9.01
CA CYS A 152 -22.72 14.84 -8.26
C CYS A 152 -22.27 16.11 -9.00
N ASP A 153 -21.98 17.16 -8.26
CA ASP A 153 -21.53 18.46 -8.80
C ASP A 153 -20.01 18.51 -9.05
N ARG A 154 -19.32 17.37 -8.99
CA ARG A 154 -17.88 17.29 -9.29
C ARG A 154 -17.65 17.27 -10.79
N THR A 155 -16.97 18.29 -11.30
CA THR A 155 -16.72 18.47 -12.74
C THR A 155 -15.22 18.63 -13.02
N PRO A 156 -14.74 18.16 -14.19
CA PRO A 156 -13.37 18.39 -14.63
C PRO A 156 -13.18 19.82 -15.14
N HIS A 157 -12.16 20.49 -14.65
CA HIS A 157 -11.76 21.80 -15.13
C HIS A 157 -10.31 21.80 -15.61
N MET A 158 -9.96 22.76 -16.46
CA MET A 158 -8.63 22.91 -17.04
C MET A 158 -8.25 24.37 -17.14
N GLN A 159 -7.01 24.67 -16.77
CA GLN A 159 -6.39 25.98 -17.03
C GLN A 159 -4.95 25.79 -17.49
N HIS A 160 -4.32 26.84 -18.00
CA HIS A 160 -2.96 26.77 -18.49
C HIS A 160 -2.15 28.04 -18.16
N SER A 161 -0.83 27.87 -18.24
CA SER A 161 0.14 28.97 -18.18
C SER A 161 1.10 28.84 -19.36
N ASP A 162 1.35 29.97 -20.05
CA ASP A 162 2.30 30.08 -21.15
C ASP A 162 3.57 30.86 -20.75
N ASP A 163 3.70 31.25 -19.48
CA ASP A 163 4.77 32.10 -18.94
C ASP A 163 5.51 31.47 -17.76
N ASP A 164 5.75 30.17 -17.82
CA ASP A 164 6.52 29.42 -16.81
C ASP A 164 5.81 29.38 -15.43
N GLY A 165 4.47 29.41 -15.40
CA GLY A 165 3.65 29.35 -14.18
C GLY A 165 3.56 30.66 -13.42
N LEU A 166 3.86 31.81 -14.06
CA LEU A 166 3.73 33.13 -13.44
C LEU A 166 2.28 33.60 -13.44
N THR A 167 1.57 33.39 -14.53
CA THR A 167 0.14 33.71 -14.67
C THR A 167 -0.63 32.53 -15.24
N TRP A 168 -1.92 32.48 -14.98
CA TRP A 168 -2.80 31.36 -15.34
C TRP A 168 -4.06 31.89 -16.04
N SER A 169 -4.55 31.11 -17.01
CA SER A 169 -5.85 31.37 -17.64
C SER A 169 -6.99 31.13 -16.63
N GLU A 170 -8.18 31.65 -16.94
CA GLU A 170 -9.40 31.22 -16.27
C GLU A 170 -9.64 29.72 -16.45
N PRO A 171 -10.20 29.01 -15.44
CA PRO A 171 -10.56 27.60 -15.54
C PRO A 171 -11.65 27.37 -16.60
N ARG A 172 -11.47 26.36 -17.47
CA ARG A 172 -12.45 25.93 -18.48
C ARG A 172 -13.09 24.61 -18.03
N ASP A 173 -14.40 24.57 -17.97
CA ASP A 173 -15.17 23.33 -17.74
C ASP A 173 -15.00 22.36 -18.93
N LEU A 174 -14.63 21.14 -18.66
CA LEU A 174 -14.44 20.05 -19.64
C LEU A 174 -15.56 19.02 -19.60
N SER A 175 -16.67 19.27 -18.93
CA SER A 175 -17.74 18.28 -18.75
C SER A 175 -18.26 17.75 -20.08
N ASP A 176 -18.44 18.61 -21.08
CA ASP A 176 -18.91 18.22 -22.41
C ASP A 176 -17.91 17.32 -23.17
N GLU A 177 -16.61 17.34 -22.82
CA GLU A 177 -15.56 16.60 -23.49
C GLU A 177 -15.26 15.26 -22.81
N ILE A 178 -15.24 15.23 -21.46
CA ILE A 178 -14.68 14.11 -20.70
C ILE A 178 -15.53 13.66 -19.51
N LEU A 179 -16.78 14.11 -19.38
CA LEU A 179 -17.71 13.68 -18.33
C LEU A 179 -19.01 13.14 -18.96
N PRO A 180 -19.05 11.88 -19.45
CA PRO A 180 -20.26 11.31 -20.03
C PRO A 180 -21.35 11.11 -18.96
N ASP A 181 -22.63 11.18 -19.35
CA ASP A 181 -23.81 11.15 -18.46
C ASP A 181 -23.83 10.00 -17.45
N HIS A 182 -23.24 8.87 -17.78
CA HIS A 182 -23.20 7.72 -16.86
C HIS A 182 -22.10 7.81 -15.79
N TRP A 183 -21.15 8.76 -15.88
CA TRP A 183 -20.21 9.09 -14.82
C TRP A 183 -20.80 10.18 -13.93
N ASN A 184 -21.86 9.84 -13.24
CA ASN A 184 -22.80 10.77 -12.59
C ASN A 184 -22.71 10.79 -11.06
N SER A 185 -21.66 10.19 -10.49
CA SER A 185 -21.39 10.22 -9.05
C SER A 185 -20.04 10.90 -8.81
N TRP A 186 -19.09 10.22 -8.23
CA TRP A 186 -17.74 10.78 -8.01
C TRP A 186 -17.00 11.03 -9.34
N TYR A 187 -16.28 12.15 -9.41
CA TYR A 187 -15.28 12.41 -10.46
C TYR A 187 -14.04 13.03 -9.82
N ALA A 188 -12.85 12.57 -10.17
CA ALA A 188 -11.58 13.16 -9.72
C ALA A 188 -10.49 13.03 -10.78
N THR A 189 -9.80 14.15 -11.03
CA THR A 189 -8.56 14.21 -11.82
C THR A 189 -7.40 13.67 -10.99
N GLY A 190 -6.41 13.04 -11.61
CA GLY A 190 -5.18 12.55 -10.97
C GLY A 190 -5.39 11.94 -9.58
N PRO A 191 -5.07 12.65 -8.45
CA PRO A 191 -4.14 13.78 -8.43
C PRO A 191 -2.72 13.26 -8.64
N VAL A 192 -1.87 14.04 -9.23
CA VAL A 192 -0.45 13.85 -9.52
C VAL A 192 -0.18 14.30 -10.96
N HIS A 193 1.06 14.61 -11.30
CA HIS A 193 1.39 15.06 -12.64
C HIS A 193 0.91 14.07 -13.73
N GLY A 194 0.39 14.63 -14.82
CA GLY A 194 0.22 13.89 -16.07
C GLY A 194 1.52 13.84 -16.87
N ILE A 195 1.51 13.14 -18.00
CA ILE A 195 2.69 12.96 -18.83
C ILE A 195 2.46 13.44 -20.27
N GLN A 196 3.52 13.90 -20.93
CA GLN A 196 3.59 13.99 -22.37
C GLN A 196 4.36 12.80 -22.94
N LEU A 197 3.74 12.08 -23.86
CA LEU A 197 4.41 10.95 -24.54
C LEU A 197 5.56 11.43 -25.40
N SER A 198 6.65 10.70 -25.37
CA SER A 198 7.87 11.03 -26.10
C SER A 198 8.18 10.07 -27.24
N ARG A 199 7.40 8.98 -27.38
CA ARG A 199 7.73 7.86 -28.26
C ARG A 199 6.56 7.39 -29.11
N GLY A 200 6.89 6.76 -30.23
CA GLY A 200 5.92 6.13 -31.11
C GLY A 200 5.04 7.13 -31.88
N ARG A 201 3.93 6.63 -32.39
CA ARG A 201 3.00 7.40 -33.22
C ARG A 201 2.23 8.50 -32.47
N HIS A 202 2.21 8.43 -31.15
CA HIS A 202 1.52 9.39 -30.27
C HIS A 202 2.51 10.27 -29.50
N ALA A 203 3.77 10.41 -29.99
CA ALA A 203 4.70 11.40 -29.43
C ALA A 203 4.07 12.80 -29.49
N GLY A 204 4.18 13.57 -28.40
CA GLY A 204 3.51 14.86 -28.22
C GLY A 204 2.18 14.79 -27.46
N ARG A 205 1.49 13.64 -27.44
CA ARG A 205 0.21 13.47 -26.73
C ARG A 205 0.36 13.73 -25.23
N LEU A 206 -0.57 14.51 -24.68
CA LEU A 206 -0.70 14.73 -23.23
C LEU A 206 -1.68 13.70 -22.65
N VAL A 207 -1.36 13.18 -21.45
CA VAL A 207 -2.18 12.14 -20.80
C VAL A 207 -2.24 12.40 -19.31
N PHE A 208 -3.43 12.34 -18.72
CA PHE A 208 -3.63 12.28 -17.27
C PHE A 208 -4.68 11.22 -16.88
N GLY A 209 -4.68 10.81 -15.63
CA GLY A 209 -5.63 9.81 -15.12
C GLY A 209 -6.84 10.44 -14.47
N VAL A 210 -7.97 9.73 -14.50
CA VAL A 210 -9.18 10.07 -13.74
C VAL A 210 -9.78 8.82 -13.12
N ASN A 211 -10.50 9.01 -12.01
CA ASN A 211 -11.39 8.00 -11.47
C ASN A 211 -12.80 8.57 -11.30
N THR A 212 -13.79 7.76 -11.56
CA THR A 212 -15.19 8.17 -11.52
C THR A 212 -16.11 7.00 -11.17
N GLU A 213 -17.38 7.31 -10.87
CA GLU A 213 -18.37 6.33 -10.44
C GLU A 213 -19.70 6.52 -11.19
N THR A 214 -20.42 5.41 -11.33
CA THR A 214 -21.81 5.40 -11.81
C THR A 214 -22.75 5.16 -10.63
N TRP A 215 -23.75 6.02 -10.49
CA TRP A 215 -24.88 5.83 -9.60
C TRP A 215 -26.12 5.37 -10.39
N ASN A 216 -26.80 4.35 -9.89
CA ASN A 216 -27.95 3.75 -10.57
C ASN A 216 -29.32 4.21 -10.02
N GLY A 217 -29.34 5.24 -9.18
CA GLY A 217 -30.55 5.73 -8.50
C GLY A 217 -30.72 5.23 -7.07
N SER A 218 -29.93 4.23 -6.63
CA SER A 218 -30.01 3.68 -5.28
C SER A 218 -28.63 3.47 -4.62
N GLN A 219 -27.60 3.23 -5.41
CA GLN A 219 -26.23 2.99 -4.94
C GLN A 219 -25.21 3.23 -6.05
N VAL A 220 -23.95 3.38 -5.69
CA VAL A 220 -22.85 3.30 -6.66
C VAL A 220 -22.86 1.90 -7.27
N SER A 221 -23.01 1.80 -8.58
CA SER A 221 -23.16 0.54 -9.31
C SER A 221 -21.95 0.15 -10.14
N ALA A 222 -21.05 1.09 -10.40
CA ALA A 222 -19.77 0.84 -11.04
C ALA A 222 -18.72 1.87 -10.63
N ASN A 223 -17.47 1.45 -10.65
CA ASN A 223 -16.28 2.30 -10.53
C ASN A 223 -15.52 2.26 -11.86
N HIS A 224 -14.98 3.40 -12.27
CA HIS A 224 -14.24 3.52 -13.52
C HIS A 224 -12.87 4.17 -13.26
N ALA A 225 -11.85 3.60 -13.89
CA ALA A 225 -10.52 4.18 -13.99
C ALA A 225 -10.25 4.50 -15.46
N ALA A 226 -9.89 5.73 -15.79
CA ALA A 226 -9.70 6.11 -17.18
C ALA A 226 -8.48 7.00 -17.38
N LEU A 227 -7.98 7.03 -18.63
CA LEU A 227 -7.00 7.99 -19.12
C LEU A 227 -7.72 9.04 -19.97
N ILE A 228 -7.33 10.28 -19.79
CA ILE A 228 -7.77 11.40 -20.59
C ILE A 228 -6.59 11.85 -21.44
N VAL A 229 -6.82 12.09 -22.73
CA VAL A 229 -5.76 12.36 -23.69
C VAL A 229 -6.06 13.59 -24.54
N SER A 230 -5.00 14.33 -24.90
CA SER A 230 -5.02 15.43 -25.86
C SER A 230 -3.92 15.22 -26.90
N ASP A 231 -4.26 15.41 -28.17
CA ASP A 231 -3.34 15.30 -29.29
C ASP A 231 -2.97 16.69 -29.89
N ASP A 232 -3.42 17.79 -29.28
CA ASP A 232 -3.29 19.17 -29.77
C ASP A 232 -2.73 20.16 -28.72
N GLY A 233 -1.89 19.65 -27.79
CA GLY A 233 -1.25 20.49 -26.77
C GLY A 233 -2.18 20.98 -25.66
N GLY A 234 -3.33 20.31 -25.44
CA GLY A 234 -4.28 20.63 -24.40
C GLY A 234 -5.45 21.54 -24.83
N ASP A 235 -5.57 21.82 -26.14
CA ASP A 235 -6.67 22.63 -26.65
C ASP A 235 -8.01 21.85 -26.62
N SER A 236 -7.99 20.54 -26.91
CA SER A 236 -9.13 19.64 -26.76
C SER A 236 -8.74 18.32 -26.07
N TRP A 237 -9.74 17.71 -25.44
CA TRP A 237 -9.54 16.49 -24.66
C TRP A 237 -10.57 15.43 -24.99
N ARG A 238 -10.20 14.18 -24.85
CA ARG A 238 -11.12 13.05 -25.00
C ARG A 238 -10.80 11.92 -24.03
N ILE A 239 -11.77 11.07 -23.78
CA ILE A 239 -11.60 9.84 -23.02
C ILE A 239 -10.78 8.86 -23.86
N GLY A 240 -9.69 8.34 -23.29
CA GLY A 240 -8.90 7.24 -23.83
C GLY A 240 -9.29 5.89 -23.22
N ALA A 241 -8.31 5.16 -22.71
CA ALA A 241 -8.51 3.87 -22.07
C ALA A 241 -9.43 3.99 -20.85
N THR A 242 -10.39 3.08 -20.74
CA THR A 242 -11.29 2.97 -19.59
C THR A 242 -11.38 1.53 -19.11
N ASP A 243 -11.30 1.32 -17.82
CA ASP A 243 -11.59 0.05 -17.16
C ASP A 243 -12.73 0.25 -16.16
N SER A 244 -13.76 -0.60 -16.24
CA SER A 244 -14.99 -0.44 -15.49
C SER A 244 -15.25 -1.67 -14.63
N TYR A 245 -15.51 -1.43 -13.35
CA TYR A 245 -15.75 -2.45 -12.33
C TYR A 245 -17.19 -2.36 -11.83
N PRO A 246 -18.12 -3.16 -12.40
CA PRO A 246 -19.50 -3.19 -11.94
C PRO A 246 -19.58 -3.79 -10.54
N ILE A 247 -20.46 -3.24 -9.71
CA ILE A 247 -20.75 -3.74 -8.37
C ILE A 247 -22.04 -4.56 -8.45
N PRO A 248 -22.00 -5.86 -8.07
CA PRO A 248 -23.21 -6.66 -7.94
C PRO A 248 -24.15 -6.07 -6.88
N ALA A 249 -25.45 -6.25 -7.03
CA ALA A 249 -26.43 -5.84 -6.04
C ALA A 249 -26.10 -6.47 -4.66
N GLY A 250 -25.90 -5.63 -3.65
CA GLY A 250 -25.48 -6.04 -2.30
C GLY A 250 -24.01 -6.47 -2.18
N GLY A 251 -23.20 -6.27 -3.23
CA GLY A 251 -21.77 -6.58 -3.25
C GLY A 251 -20.86 -5.38 -3.01
N THR A 252 -19.57 -5.65 -2.89
CA THR A 252 -18.51 -4.64 -2.84
C THR A 252 -17.71 -4.67 -4.15
N PHE A 253 -16.96 -3.61 -4.43
CA PHE A 253 -15.98 -3.62 -5.52
C PHE A 253 -14.98 -4.74 -5.30
N ARG A 254 -14.67 -5.48 -6.34
CA ARG A 254 -13.53 -6.41 -6.30
C ARG A 254 -12.22 -5.64 -6.33
N GLN A 255 -12.12 -4.69 -7.23
CA GLN A 255 -11.04 -3.71 -7.32
C GLN A 255 -11.66 -2.33 -7.54
N LYS A 256 -11.07 -1.33 -6.91
CA LYS A 256 -11.44 0.08 -7.10
C LYS A 256 -10.17 0.89 -7.38
N PRO A 257 -9.56 0.75 -8.57
CA PRO A 257 -8.46 1.62 -8.95
C PRO A 257 -8.95 3.06 -8.94
N SER A 258 -8.36 3.87 -8.09
CA SER A 258 -8.60 5.32 -8.03
C SER A 258 -7.28 6.05 -8.21
N GLU A 259 -7.21 7.34 -8.05
CA GLU A 259 -5.98 8.15 -8.00
C GLU A 259 -4.79 7.54 -8.76
N ILE A 260 -4.82 7.71 -10.10
CA ILE A 260 -3.93 7.07 -11.04
C ILE A 260 -2.66 7.89 -11.24
N THR A 261 -1.51 7.26 -11.11
CA THR A 261 -0.21 7.77 -11.58
C THR A 261 0.28 6.97 -12.77
N MET A 262 1.09 7.59 -13.64
CA MET A 262 1.59 6.93 -14.82
C MET A 262 2.99 7.36 -15.23
N THR A 263 3.68 6.52 -15.98
CA THR A 263 4.97 6.86 -16.59
C THR A 263 5.18 6.15 -17.92
N GLU A 264 5.75 6.85 -18.91
CA GLU A 264 6.14 6.25 -20.18
C GLU A 264 7.47 5.52 -20.02
N ARG A 265 7.51 4.24 -20.35
CA ARG A 265 8.71 3.40 -20.35
C ARG A 265 9.61 3.71 -21.54
N ALA A 266 10.85 3.18 -21.50
CA ALA A 266 11.81 3.33 -22.59
C ALA A 266 11.33 2.74 -23.94
N ASP A 267 10.42 1.76 -23.91
CA ASP A 267 9.82 1.12 -25.09
C ASP A 267 8.50 1.77 -25.55
N GLY A 268 8.10 2.92 -24.96
CA GLY A 268 6.87 3.64 -25.29
C GLY A 268 5.60 3.07 -24.68
N VAL A 269 5.71 2.01 -23.88
CA VAL A 269 4.57 1.49 -23.11
C VAL A 269 4.33 2.41 -21.91
N ILE A 270 3.07 2.76 -21.66
CA ILE A 270 2.67 3.49 -20.46
C ILE A 270 2.41 2.47 -19.35
N LEU A 271 3.10 2.61 -18.23
CA LEU A 271 2.76 1.95 -16.98
C LEU A 271 1.77 2.82 -16.24
N ILE A 272 0.68 2.24 -15.77
CA ILE A 272 -0.38 2.91 -15.00
C ILE A 272 -0.52 2.20 -13.66
N SER A 273 -0.39 2.96 -12.56
CA SER A 273 -0.54 2.46 -11.19
C SER A 273 -1.62 3.23 -10.46
N GLY A 274 -2.62 2.53 -9.93
CA GLY A 274 -3.76 3.09 -9.22
C GLY A 274 -3.70 2.78 -7.71
N ARG A 275 -4.27 3.67 -6.91
CA ARG A 275 -4.60 3.39 -5.51
C ARG A 275 -5.72 2.35 -5.50
N GLU A 276 -5.60 1.30 -4.68
CA GLU A 276 -6.73 0.44 -4.38
C GLU A 276 -7.56 1.07 -3.25
N GLN A 277 -8.78 1.47 -3.58
CA GLN A 277 -9.65 2.16 -2.63
C GLN A 277 -10.94 1.38 -2.41
N ASP A 278 -11.24 1.06 -1.15
CA ASP A 278 -12.50 0.40 -0.73
C ASP A 278 -12.81 -0.93 -1.45
N GLY A 279 -11.86 -1.44 -2.22
CA GLY A 279 -11.95 -2.75 -2.86
C GLY A 279 -11.72 -3.89 -1.86
N THR A 280 -11.69 -5.10 -2.37
CA THR A 280 -11.43 -6.29 -1.54
C THR A 280 -9.95 -6.63 -1.43
N GLU A 281 -9.09 -5.88 -2.14
CA GLU A 281 -7.64 -6.08 -2.19
C GLU A 281 -6.88 -4.90 -1.56
N LEU A 282 -7.34 -4.45 -0.40
CA LEU A 282 -6.76 -3.32 0.34
C LEU A 282 -5.32 -3.60 0.78
N GLY A 283 -4.55 -2.53 0.93
CA GLY A 283 -3.16 -2.62 1.39
C GLY A 283 -2.14 -2.83 0.26
N HIS A 284 -2.56 -2.71 -1.01
CA HIS A 284 -1.70 -2.81 -2.20
C HIS A 284 -1.99 -1.73 -3.22
N ARG A 285 -1.12 -1.68 -4.24
CA ARG A 285 -1.38 -0.93 -5.47
C ARG A 285 -1.96 -1.85 -6.53
N THR A 286 -2.77 -1.26 -7.41
CA THR A 286 -3.19 -1.89 -8.66
C THR A 286 -2.38 -1.37 -9.83
N GLN A 287 -2.26 -2.14 -10.90
CA GLN A 287 -1.45 -1.78 -12.06
C GLN A 287 -1.99 -2.35 -13.35
N THR A 288 -1.84 -1.59 -14.44
CA THR A 288 -2.05 -2.02 -15.82
C THR A 288 -1.06 -1.31 -16.75
N PHE A 289 -1.17 -1.57 -18.06
CA PHE A 289 -0.33 -0.96 -19.09
C PHE A 289 -1.16 -0.52 -20.29
N SER A 290 -0.65 0.46 -21.05
CA SER A 290 -1.15 0.80 -22.38
C SER A 290 -0.01 0.74 -23.40
N ARG A 291 -0.30 0.19 -24.60
CA ARG A 291 0.66 0.05 -25.70
C ARG A 291 0.35 0.92 -26.91
N ASP A 292 -0.77 1.61 -26.87
CA ASP A 292 -1.32 2.41 -27.95
C ASP A 292 -1.46 3.89 -27.61
N GLY A 293 -0.62 4.36 -26.66
CA GLY A 293 -0.58 5.77 -26.27
C GLY A 293 -1.74 6.19 -25.36
N GLY A 294 -2.34 5.27 -24.64
CA GLY A 294 -3.43 5.55 -23.71
C GLY A 294 -4.82 5.37 -24.29
N ASP A 295 -4.94 4.83 -25.51
CA ASP A 295 -6.25 4.58 -26.14
C ASP A 295 -6.94 3.32 -25.58
N SER A 296 -6.16 2.32 -25.13
CA SER A 296 -6.69 1.14 -24.43
C SER A 296 -5.73 0.61 -23.37
N PHE A 297 -6.29 -0.11 -22.37
CA PHE A 297 -5.50 -0.89 -21.42
C PHE A 297 -5.24 -2.30 -21.96
N THR A 298 -4.04 -2.83 -21.72
CA THR A 298 -3.66 -4.20 -22.16
C THR A 298 -4.39 -5.30 -21.41
N SER A 299 -4.89 -5.01 -20.22
CA SER A 299 -5.67 -5.89 -19.35
C SER A 299 -6.37 -5.04 -18.28
N PRO A 300 -7.39 -5.56 -17.58
CA PRO A 300 -7.89 -4.94 -16.36
C PRO A 300 -6.75 -4.68 -15.36
N PHE A 301 -6.94 -3.70 -14.49
CA PHE A 301 -6.01 -3.47 -13.38
C PHE A 301 -5.86 -4.74 -12.53
N ARG A 302 -4.64 -4.99 -12.06
CA ARG A 302 -4.32 -6.13 -11.22
C ARG A 302 -3.51 -5.68 -10.02
N THR A 303 -3.79 -6.28 -8.88
CA THR A 303 -3.04 -6.09 -7.65
C THR A 303 -1.56 -6.41 -7.86
N GLN A 304 -0.70 -5.56 -7.29
CA GLN A 304 0.74 -5.77 -7.22
C GLN A 304 1.08 -6.31 -5.84
N PRO A 305 1.31 -7.62 -5.71
CA PRO A 305 1.39 -8.27 -4.40
C PRO A 305 2.60 -7.84 -3.56
N ASP A 306 3.68 -7.37 -4.19
CA ASP A 306 4.87 -6.88 -3.49
C ASP A 306 4.81 -5.39 -3.16
N LEU A 307 3.79 -4.67 -3.65
CA LEU A 307 3.63 -3.24 -3.40
C LEU A 307 2.66 -2.97 -2.25
N TYR A 308 3.10 -3.21 -1.02
CA TYR A 308 2.34 -2.82 0.17
C TYR A 308 2.25 -1.30 0.27
N THR A 309 1.03 -0.82 0.52
CA THR A 309 0.72 0.59 0.71
C THR A 309 -0.64 0.70 1.40
N PRO A 310 -0.88 1.68 2.26
CA PRO A 310 -2.23 1.93 2.74
C PRO A 310 -3.10 2.45 1.59
N GLN A 311 -4.39 2.68 1.85
CA GLN A 311 -5.28 3.32 0.89
C GLN A 311 -4.86 4.79 0.68
N VAL A 312 -3.92 5.01 -0.22
CA VAL A 312 -3.29 6.31 -0.48
C VAL A 312 -2.81 6.41 -1.93
N GLN A 313 -2.83 7.61 -2.47
CA GLN A 313 -2.20 7.92 -3.75
C GLN A 313 -0.67 7.67 -3.66
N GLY A 314 0.00 7.53 -4.77
CA GLY A 314 1.46 7.47 -4.91
C GLY A 314 1.87 7.89 -6.30
N SER A 315 3.14 8.13 -6.54
CA SER A 315 3.65 8.60 -7.83
C SER A 315 4.65 7.64 -8.46
N THR A 316 4.65 7.59 -9.80
CA THR A 316 5.62 6.86 -10.60
C THR A 316 6.50 7.81 -11.41
N LEU A 317 7.77 7.46 -11.54
CA LEU A 317 8.73 8.24 -12.35
C LEU A 317 9.70 7.29 -13.07
N ARG A 318 10.09 7.63 -14.29
CA ARG A 318 11.17 6.94 -14.99
C ARG A 318 12.49 7.67 -14.83
N LEU A 319 13.51 6.96 -14.36
CA LEU A 319 14.87 7.42 -14.24
C LEU A 319 15.78 6.51 -15.09
N GLY A 320 16.05 6.92 -16.34
CA GLY A 320 16.71 6.05 -17.30
C GLY A 320 15.89 4.80 -17.63
N ASP A 321 16.44 3.62 -17.36
CA ASP A 321 15.75 2.32 -17.50
C ASP A 321 15.06 1.87 -16.22
N ARG A 322 15.31 2.55 -15.11
CA ARG A 322 14.72 2.29 -13.79
C ARG A 322 13.39 3.00 -13.66
N LEU A 323 12.37 2.31 -13.21
CA LEU A 323 11.11 2.91 -12.80
C LEU A 323 11.10 3.07 -11.27
N LEU A 324 10.62 4.19 -10.80
CA LEU A 324 10.46 4.50 -9.39
C LEU A 324 8.97 4.57 -9.04
N LEU A 325 8.61 4.14 -7.84
CA LEU A 325 7.31 4.36 -7.21
C LEU A 325 7.55 4.91 -5.81
N ALA A 326 6.99 6.07 -5.50
CA ALA A 326 6.96 6.65 -4.17
C ALA A 326 5.56 6.51 -3.57
N CYS A 327 5.46 5.91 -2.41
CA CYS A 327 4.25 5.82 -1.60
C CYS A 327 4.60 5.37 -0.18
N PRO A 328 3.72 5.59 0.83
CA PRO A 328 3.87 4.96 2.13
C PRO A 328 3.92 3.42 2.02
N ALA A 329 4.72 2.79 2.86
CA ALA A 329 4.97 1.35 2.81
C ALA A 329 4.33 0.56 3.96
N ASP A 330 3.76 1.22 4.96
CA ASP A 330 2.96 0.57 6.00
C ASP A 330 1.57 0.27 5.42
N PRO A 331 1.15 -1.00 5.32
CA PRO A 331 -0.12 -1.35 4.65
C PRO A 331 -1.38 -0.91 5.41
N ASP A 332 -1.26 -0.66 6.72
CA ASP A 332 -2.38 -0.28 7.58
C ASP A 332 -2.49 1.23 7.81
N ARG A 333 -1.38 1.95 7.69
CA ARG A 333 -1.29 3.36 8.09
C ARG A 333 -0.52 4.19 7.07
N ARG A 334 -0.87 5.44 6.94
CA ARG A 334 -0.14 6.41 6.13
C ARG A 334 1.19 6.79 6.82
N ARG A 335 2.15 5.86 6.81
CA ARG A 335 3.48 5.99 7.42
C ARG A 335 4.56 5.36 6.54
N THR A 336 5.81 5.76 6.79
CA THR A 336 7.00 5.19 6.12
C THR A 336 6.99 5.48 4.62
N MET A 337 7.21 6.77 4.26
CA MET A 337 7.42 7.11 2.84
C MET A 337 8.62 6.35 2.30
N MET A 338 8.42 5.65 1.20
CA MET A 338 9.42 4.77 0.58
C MET A 338 9.46 4.96 -0.93
N VAL A 339 10.65 4.95 -1.49
CA VAL A 339 10.85 4.86 -2.94
C VAL A 339 11.24 3.43 -3.28
N ARG A 340 10.45 2.79 -4.14
CA ARG A 340 10.68 1.43 -4.65
C ARG A 340 11.04 1.47 -6.11
N SER A 341 11.86 0.52 -6.52
CA SER A 341 12.36 0.45 -7.90
C SER A 341 11.84 -0.78 -8.62
N SER A 342 11.65 -0.63 -9.93
CA SER A 342 11.48 -1.74 -10.86
C SER A 342 12.55 -1.64 -11.95
N TYR A 343 13.15 -2.79 -12.30
CA TYR A 343 14.20 -2.92 -13.30
C TYR A 343 13.76 -3.73 -14.53
N ASP A 344 12.51 -4.17 -14.54
CA ASP A 344 11.91 -5.00 -15.59
C ASP A 344 10.68 -4.35 -16.24
N GLY A 345 10.61 -3.01 -16.13
CA GLY A 345 9.55 -2.20 -16.73
C GLY A 345 8.24 -2.28 -15.97
N GLY A 346 8.27 -2.41 -14.64
CA GLY A 346 7.10 -2.40 -13.77
C GLY A 346 6.42 -3.76 -13.63
N ARG A 347 7.05 -4.86 -14.04
CA ARG A 347 6.49 -6.20 -13.85
C ARG A 347 6.67 -6.68 -12.41
N THR A 348 7.83 -6.39 -11.83
CA THR A 348 8.15 -6.63 -10.42
C THR A 348 8.73 -5.37 -9.81
N TRP A 349 8.56 -5.21 -8.51
CA TRP A 349 9.00 -4.05 -7.75
C TRP A 349 9.83 -4.49 -6.54
N ASP A 350 10.70 -3.60 -6.07
CA ASP A 350 11.34 -3.80 -4.78
C ASP A 350 10.27 -3.99 -3.70
N SER A 351 10.45 -4.99 -2.85
CA SER A 351 9.62 -5.20 -1.67
C SER A 351 9.87 -4.12 -0.62
N VAL A 352 9.10 -4.13 0.47
CA VAL A 352 9.30 -3.21 1.60
C VAL A 352 10.69 -3.35 2.22
N ASP A 353 11.33 -4.51 2.11
CA ASP A 353 12.68 -4.76 2.64
C ASP A 353 13.79 -4.19 1.76
N ARG A 354 13.50 -3.90 0.50
CA ARG A 354 14.47 -3.43 -0.51
C ARG A 354 14.26 -2.00 -0.95
N GLY A 355 13.08 -1.44 -0.70
CA GLY A 355 12.79 -0.05 -0.99
C GLY A 355 13.65 0.89 -0.13
N THR A 356 13.90 2.09 -0.62
CA THR A 356 14.64 3.12 0.10
C THR A 356 13.69 3.94 0.95
N VAL A 357 13.86 3.92 2.27
CA VAL A 357 13.04 4.69 3.21
C VAL A 357 13.44 6.17 3.16
N VAL A 358 12.47 7.04 2.87
CA VAL A 358 12.61 8.50 2.91
C VAL A 358 12.40 9.02 4.33
N THR A 359 11.35 8.56 4.99
CA THR A 359 11.05 8.85 6.40
C THR A 359 10.21 7.73 6.99
N THR A 360 10.35 7.49 8.29
CA THR A 360 9.47 6.57 9.06
C THR A 360 8.28 7.30 9.71
N ASP A 361 8.21 8.62 9.56
CA ASP A 361 7.11 9.45 10.07
C ASP A 361 5.78 9.14 9.34
N TRP A 362 4.70 9.77 9.80
CA TRP A 362 3.47 9.84 9.05
C TRP A 362 3.74 10.43 7.66
N SER A 363 3.14 9.85 6.64
CA SER A 363 3.32 10.26 5.25
C SER A 363 2.12 9.85 4.42
N GLY A 364 1.75 10.68 3.44
CA GLY A 364 0.55 10.49 2.64
C GLY A 364 0.82 10.52 1.15
N TYR A 365 0.10 11.37 0.45
CA TYR A 365 0.20 11.57 -0.99
C TYR A 365 1.59 12.04 -1.39
N SER A 366 2.00 11.71 -2.59
CA SER A 366 3.34 12.05 -3.07
C SER A 366 3.38 12.29 -4.57
N ASP A 367 4.32 13.12 -5.02
CA ASP A 367 4.65 13.28 -6.43
C ASP A 367 6.15 13.42 -6.66
N MET A 368 6.66 12.84 -7.75
CA MET A 368 8.08 12.85 -8.11
C MET A 368 8.34 13.59 -9.41
N VAL A 369 9.51 14.20 -9.50
CA VAL A 369 10.00 14.90 -10.71
C VAL A 369 11.47 14.62 -10.94
N ASP A 370 11.89 14.39 -12.20
CA ASP A 370 13.30 14.39 -12.59
C ASP A 370 13.82 15.83 -12.67
N ILE A 371 14.60 16.23 -11.66
CA ILE A 371 15.19 17.57 -11.61
C ILE A 371 16.26 17.71 -12.69
N ASN A 372 17.27 16.86 -12.66
CA ASN A 372 18.31 16.74 -13.68
C ASN A 372 19.30 15.61 -13.36
N ARG A 373 19.90 15.01 -14.40
CA ARG A 373 21.05 14.08 -14.32
C ARG A 373 20.99 13.06 -13.17
N GLY A 374 19.83 12.43 -12.97
CA GLY A 374 19.64 11.43 -11.93
C GLY A 374 19.37 12.02 -10.54
N THR A 375 19.07 13.31 -10.44
CA THR A 375 18.54 13.92 -9.21
C THR A 375 17.02 13.96 -9.29
N VAL A 376 16.37 13.36 -8.32
CA VAL A 376 14.90 13.29 -8.20
C VAL A 376 14.44 14.26 -7.12
N GLY A 377 13.36 15.00 -7.39
CA GLY A 377 12.55 15.70 -6.41
C GLY A 377 11.36 14.83 -6.02
N LEU A 378 11.07 14.74 -4.74
CA LEU A 378 9.91 14.06 -4.19
C LEU A 378 9.16 15.02 -3.26
N MET A 379 7.97 15.39 -3.66
CA MET A 379 7.03 16.14 -2.85
C MET A 379 6.07 15.17 -2.17
N TYR A 380 5.83 15.30 -0.86
CA TYR A 380 4.94 14.38 -0.16
C TYR A 380 4.32 14.98 1.11
N GLU A 381 3.09 14.57 1.41
CA GLU A 381 2.45 14.85 2.69
C GLU A 381 3.20 14.15 3.81
N GLY A 382 3.41 14.83 4.94
CA GLY A 382 4.15 14.26 6.06
C GLY A 382 3.90 14.99 7.37
N GLY A 383 4.39 14.40 8.45
CA GLY A 383 4.32 14.98 9.77
C GLY A 383 4.74 14.03 10.87
N ALA A 384 4.99 14.60 12.05
CA ALA A 384 5.35 13.81 13.22
C ALA A 384 4.13 13.14 13.89
N VAL A 385 2.95 13.74 13.75
CA VAL A 385 1.70 13.34 14.42
C VAL A 385 0.66 12.83 13.42
N ASP A 386 0.51 13.52 12.27
CA ASP A 386 -0.43 13.16 11.20
C ASP A 386 0.23 13.37 9.84
N ALA A 387 -0.19 12.60 8.83
CA ALA A 387 0.31 12.75 7.45
C ALA A 387 -0.08 14.09 6.80
N ARG A 388 -1.02 14.83 7.39
CA ARG A 388 -1.54 16.12 6.89
C ARG A 388 -0.94 17.33 7.60
N ASP A 389 0.08 17.13 8.46
CA ASP A 389 0.69 18.25 9.21
C ASP A 389 1.42 19.23 8.29
N GLU A 390 2.02 18.74 7.21
CA GLU A 390 2.84 19.53 6.29
C GLU A 390 3.06 18.80 4.96
N ILE A 391 3.48 19.53 3.92
CA ILE A 391 4.03 18.95 2.70
C ILE A 391 5.54 19.19 2.69
N ARG A 392 6.30 18.12 2.49
CA ARG A 392 7.77 18.13 2.42
C ARG A 392 8.24 18.01 0.97
N PHE A 393 9.41 18.58 0.70
CA PHE A 393 10.13 18.36 -0.54
C PHE A 393 11.50 17.75 -0.25
N ALA A 394 11.73 16.54 -0.72
CA ALA A 394 13.00 15.85 -0.64
C ALA A 394 13.70 15.86 -2.01
N ARG A 395 15.03 15.95 -2.00
CA ARG A 395 15.89 15.81 -3.17
C ARG A 395 16.88 14.69 -2.92
N PHE A 396 17.01 13.79 -3.86
CA PHE A 396 17.97 12.70 -3.76
C PHE A 396 18.55 12.30 -5.12
N THR A 397 19.73 11.70 -5.06
CA THR A 397 20.40 11.18 -6.26
C THR A 397 20.05 9.71 -6.48
N GLU A 398 20.25 9.21 -7.71
CA GLU A 398 20.10 7.78 -7.98
C GLU A 398 21.03 6.92 -7.11
N ASP A 399 22.24 7.40 -6.81
CA ASP A 399 23.18 6.70 -5.93
C ASP A 399 22.65 6.54 -4.49
N TRP A 400 21.87 7.52 -4.02
CA TRP A 400 21.23 7.42 -2.71
C TRP A 400 20.16 6.32 -2.65
N LEU A 401 19.47 6.03 -3.77
CA LEU A 401 18.52 4.91 -3.88
C LEU A 401 19.20 3.54 -3.84
N GLN A 402 20.51 3.48 -3.65
CA GLN A 402 21.36 2.29 -3.69
C GLN A 402 21.49 1.62 -5.07
N PRO A 403 22.53 0.76 -5.27
CA PRO A 403 22.82 0.20 -6.57
C PRO A 403 21.66 -0.66 -7.11
N ARG A 404 21.58 -0.75 -8.44
CA ARG A 404 20.66 -1.63 -9.15
C ARG A 404 20.75 -3.04 -8.59
N ARG A 405 19.63 -3.56 -8.12
CA ARG A 405 19.50 -4.95 -7.70
C ARG A 405 18.85 -5.71 -8.85
N GLY A 406 19.29 -6.93 -9.09
CA GLY A 406 18.63 -7.83 -10.03
C GLY A 406 17.24 -8.27 -9.51
N PRO A 407 16.47 -9.03 -10.31
CA PRO A 407 15.24 -9.65 -9.83
C PRO A 407 15.55 -10.52 -8.60
N ASP A 408 14.58 -10.61 -7.69
CA ASP A 408 14.74 -11.45 -6.51
C ASP A 408 15.08 -12.90 -6.89
N PRO A 409 15.99 -13.55 -6.17
CA PRO A 409 16.18 -14.98 -6.29
C PRO A 409 14.85 -15.73 -6.11
N LYS A 410 14.68 -16.87 -6.75
CA LYS A 410 13.40 -17.60 -6.77
C LYS A 410 13.56 -19.03 -6.27
N THR A 411 12.57 -19.55 -5.56
CA THR A 411 12.39 -20.98 -5.31
C THR A 411 11.16 -21.48 -6.08
N THR A 412 11.18 -22.76 -6.47
CA THR A 412 10.16 -23.30 -7.38
C THR A 412 8.92 -23.73 -6.60
N ASP A 413 7.75 -23.33 -7.08
CA ASP A 413 6.48 -23.98 -6.74
C ASP A 413 6.31 -25.19 -7.67
N LEU A 414 6.18 -26.40 -7.11
CA LEU A 414 6.03 -27.64 -7.91
C LEU A 414 4.64 -27.77 -8.53
N VAL A 415 3.63 -27.11 -7.99
CA VAL A 415 2.27 -27.07 -8.57
C VAL A 415 2.23 -26.11 -9.74
N SER A 416 2.85 -24.94 -9.59
CA SER A 416 2.87 -23.88 -10.60
C SER A 416 4.30 -23.38 -10.87
N PRO A 417 5.12 -24.12 -11.63
CA PRO A 417 6.51 -23.74 -11.89
C PRO A 417 6.69 -22.38 -12.60
N THR A 418 5.64 -21.87 -13.23
CA THR A 418 5.59 -20.54 -13.87
C THR A 418 5.33 -19.41 -12.89
N ARG A 419 4.99 -19.74 -11.63
CA ARG A 419 4.76 -18.82 -10.52
C ARG A 419 5.71 -19.11 -9.35
N PRO A 420 7.03 -18.98 -9.54
CA PRO A 420 7.99 -19.26 -8.48
C PRO A 420 7.89 -18.24 -7.35
N ALA A 421 8.22 -18.64 -6.14
CA ALA A 421 8.29 -17.75 -4.99
C ALA A 421 9.59 -16.92 -4.99
N ALA A 422 9.50 -15.65 -4.62
CA ALA A 422 10.66 -14.80 -4.39
C ALA A 422 11.36 -15.19 -3.07
N VAL A 423 12.68 -15.19 -3.07
CA VAL A 423 13.52 -15.41 -1.89
C VAL A 423 14.18 -14.07 -1.54
N LEU A 424 13.90 -13.54 -0.38
CA LEU A 424 14.28 -12.20 0.07
C LEU A 424 15.24 -12.26 1.25
N GLY A 425 15.87 -11.11 1.55
CA GLY A 425 16.76 -10.92 2.68
C GLY A 425 18.12 -11.59 2.51
N GLY A 426 18.16 -12.79 2.08
CA GLY A 426 19.37 -13.62 2.00
C GLY A 426 19.11 -15.05 2.44
N ALA A 427 17.82 -15.41 2.56
CA ALA A 427 17.42 -16.76 2.92
C ALA A 427 18.08 -17.78 1.98
N ARG A 428 18.61 -18.85 2.52
CA ARG A 428 19.49 -19.79 1.82
C ARG A 428 19.15 -21.24 2.12
N PRO A 429 19.43 -22.17 1.18
CA PRO A 429 19.22 -23.57 1.43
C PRO A 429 20.11 -24.12 2.55
N THR A 430 19.53 -24.87 3.48
CA THR A 430 20.18 -25.64 4.55
C THR A 430 19.75 -27.10 4.51
N ASP A 431 20.22 -27.94 5.44
CA ASP A 431 19.77 -29.32 5.52
C ASP A 431 18.34 -29.41 6.05
N GLY A 432 17.48 -30.12 5.31
CA GLY A 432 16.06 -30.25 5.56
C GLY A 432 15.66 -31.65 6.06
N VAL A 433 14.35 -31.83 6.25
CA VAL A 433 13.74 -33.13 6.51
C VAL A 433 13.71 -33.95 5.21
N PHE A 434 13.43 -33.27 4.11
CA PHE A 434 13.30 -33.85 2.79
C PHE A 434 14.22 -33.15 1.79
N GLY A 435 15.51 -33.55 1.78
CA GLY A 435 16.52 -32.90 0.95
C GLY A 435 17.06 -31.63 1.60
N ARG A 436 16.68 -30.47 1.07
CA ARG A 436 17.09 -29.17 1.61
C ARG A 436 15.88 -28.42 2.18
N ALA A 437 16.14 -27.52 3.10
CA ALA A 437 15.20 -26.56 3.67
C ALA A 437 15.68 -25.14 3.37
N MET A 438 14.87 -24.13 3.66
CA MET A 438 15.27 -22.73 3.65
C MET A 438 15.59 -22.27 5.07
N GLU A 439 16.77 -21.68 5.27
CA GLU A 439 17.20 -21.06 6.52
C GLU A 439 16.92 -19.57 6.49
N PHE A 440 16.39 -19.04 7.59
CA PHE A 440 16.01 -17.66 7.83
C PHE A 440 16.77 -17.13 9.03
N ASP A 441 17.29 -15.90 8.95
CA ASP A 441 18.16 -15.31 9.97
C ASP A 441 17.43 -14.51 11.07
N GLY A 442 16.12 -14.29 10.91
CA GLY A 442 15.30 -13.53 11.85
C GLY A 442 15.38 -12.01 11.69
N ALA A 443 16.08 -11.51 10.69
CA ALA A 443 16.26 -10.08 10.45
C ALA A 443 15.42 -9.55 9.28
N ASP A 444 15.61 -10.09 8.07
CA ASP A 444 14.94 -9.62 6.86
C ASP A 444 14.62 -10.75 5.87
N ASP A 445 14.92 -11.99 6.21
CA ASP A 445 14.69 -13.14 5.36
C ASP A 445 13.20 -13.46 5.20
N ALA A 446 12.80 -13.77 3.98
CA ALA A 446 11.44 -14.19 3.65
C ALA A 446 11.36 -14.99 2.34
N VAL A 447 10.34 -15.85 2.21
CA VAL A 447 9.91 -16.40 0.92
C VAL A 447 8.48 -15.95 0.65
N ARG A 448 8.23 -15.38 -0.54
CA ARG A 448 6.95 -14.77 -0.89
C ARG A 448 6.42 -15.25 -2.24
N LEU A 449 5.13 -15.48 -2.29
CA LEU A 449 4.38 -15.70 -3.53
C LEU A 449 3.29 -14.67 -3.68
N PRO A 450 3.04 -14.19 -4.91
CA PRO A 450 1.84 -13.45 -5.22
C PRO A 450 0.58 -14.28 -4.90
N TYR A 451 -0.48 -13.59 -4.52
CA TYR A 451 -1.80 -14.21 -4.45
C TYR A 451 -2.22 -14.72 -5.83
N HIS A 452 -2.87 -15.86 -5.86
CA HIS A 452 -3.54 -16.40 -7.05
C HIS A 452 -4.87 -17.05 -6.68
N SER A 453 -5.78 -17.13 -7.64
CA SER A 453 -7.17 -17.52 -7.42
C SER A 453 -7.38 -18.98 -6.98
N GLU A 454 -6.34 -19.80 -7.06
CA GLU A 454 -6.38 -21.19 -6.62
C GLU A 454 -6.07 -21.35 -5.13
N LEU A 455 -5.50 -20.31 -4.47
CA LEU A 455 -5.33 -20.32 -3.02
C LEU A 455 -6.70 -20.34 -2.32
N PRO A 456 -6.92 -21.28 -1.38
CA PRO A 456 -8.25 -21.51 -0.81
C PRO A 456 -8.55 -20.55 0.33
N LEU A 457 -9.00 -19.35 0.02
CA LEU A 457 -9.32 -18.33 1.01
C LEU A 457 -10.78 -17.87 0.93
N GLU A 458 -11.73 -18.65 0.64
CA GLU A 458 -13.16 -18.35 0.78
C GLU A 458 -13.81 -19.23 1.88
N THR A 459 -15.08 -19.51 1.71
CA THR A 459 -15.82 -20.46 2.54
C THR A 459 -15.32 -21.91 2.42
N LYS A 460 -14.29 -22.13 1.60
CA LYS A 460 -13.77 -23.48 1.35
C LYS A 460 -12.95 -24.01 2.52
N ASP A 461 -13.03 -25.30 2.69
CA ASP A 461 -12.11 -26.04 3.52
C ASP A 461 -10.69 -25.97 2.92
N PHE A 462 -9.69 -25.98 3.77
CA PHE A 462 -8.28 -26.01 3.34
C PHE A 462 -7.40 -26.70 4.36
N THR A 463 -6.19 -27.03 3.93
CA THR A 463 -5.11 -27.46 4.82
C THR A 463 -3.82 -26.76 4.39
N ALA A 464 -3.13 -26.13 5.35
CA ALA A 464 -1.79 -25.60 5.15
C ALA A 464 -0.83 -26.35 6.06
N SER A 465 0.32 -26.79 5.54
CA SER A 465 1.31 -27.53 6.32
C SER A 465 2.73 -27.15 5.96
N LEU A 466 3.65 -27.32 6.90
CA LEU A 466 5.08 -27.10 6.75
C LEU A 466 5.87 -27.86 7.82
N TRP A 467 7.15 -28.05 7.56
CA TRP A 467 8.13 -28.44 8.58
C TRP A 467 8.88 -27.21 9.05
N PHE A 468 9.17 -27.14 10.35
CA PHE A 468 9.94 -26.04 10.91
C PHE A 468 10.90 -26.52 12.00
N ARG A 469 11.98 -25.76 12.18
CA ARG A 469 12.98 -25.96 13.25
C ARG A 469 13.50 -24.60 13.68
N TYR A 470 13.46 -24.31 14.99
CA TYR A 470 14.02 -23.06 15.53
C TYR A 470 14.44 -23.20 17.00
N THR A 471 15.19 -22.22 17.51
CA THR A 471 15.67 -22.18 18.91
C THR A 471 15.42 -20.85 19.57
N ALA A 472 14.85 -19.86 18.87
CA ALA A 472 14.54 -18.56 19.43
C ALA A 472 13.63 -18.65 20.65
N THR A 473 13.96 -17.91 21.71
CA THR A 473 13.22 -17.91 22.98
C THR A 473 12.36 -16.65 23.16
N THR A 474 12.51 -15.69 22.29
CA THR A 474 11.79 -14.40 22.30
C THR A 474 11.34 -14.01 20.91
N GLY A 475 10.51 -12.96 20.82
CA GLY A 475 9.99 -12.44 19.57
C GLY A 475 8.87 -13.29 18.96
N GLU A 476 8.11 -12.73 18.05
CA GLU A 476 7.19 -13.47 17.18
C GLU A 476 8.00 -14.22 16.13
N GLN A 477 7.67 -15.48 15.90
CA GLN A 477 8.33 -16.36 14.93
C GLN A 477 7.31 -16.71 13.82
N PRO A 478 7.08 -15.84 12.82
CA PRO A 478 6.11 -16.08 11.76
C PRO A 478 6.57 -17.24 10.86
N LEU A 479 5.73 -18.24 10.69
CA LEU A 479 6.01 -19.42 9.86
C LEU A 479 5.33 -19.30 8.50
N LEU A 480 4.01 -19.02 8.51
CA LEU A 480 3.20 -18.89 7.30
C LEU A 480 2.19 -17.77 7.52
N TRP A 481 2.00 -16.92 6.51
CA TRP A 481 0.98 -15.87 6.51
C TRP A 481 0.29 -15.81 5.15
N MET A 482 -1.03 -15.85 5.15
CA MET A 482 -1.88 -15.65 3.96
C MET A 482 -2.98 -14.65 4.31
N GLY A 483 -3.27 -13.73 3.41
CA GLY A 483 -4.36 -12.78 3.63
C GLY A 483 -3.92 -11.40 4.08
N GLY A 484 -4.80 -10.70 4.78
CA GLY A 484 -4.63 -9.30 5.19
C GLY A 484 -3.74 -9.08 6.40
N VAL A 485 -3.66 -7.83 6.82
CA VAL A 485 -2.93 -7.37 8.00
C VAL A 485 -3.87 -6.73 9.00
N GLY A 486 -3.46 -6.76 10.26
CA GLY A 486 -4.21 -6.14 11.36
C GLY A 486 -5.33 -7.03 11.88
N THR A 487 -6.10 -6.50 12.82
CA THR A 487 -7.15 -7.28 13.52
C THR A 487 -8.48 -7.34 12.77
N THR A 488 -8.61 -6.56 11.70
CA THR A 488 -9.88 -6.38 10.99
C THR A 488 -9.89 -6.96 9.58
N GLN A 489 -8.73 -7.36 9.06
CA GLN A 489 -8.60 -7.91 7.70
C GLN A 489 -8.68 -9.44 7.71
N PRO A 490 -9.34 -10.05 6.72
CA PRO A 490 -9.32 -11.50 6.55
C PRO A 490 -7.91 -12.03 6.39
N GLN A 491 -7.53 -13.02 7.20
CA GLN A 491 -6.18 -13.56 7.24
C GLN A 491 -6.14 -14.99 7.79
N VAL A 492 -5.11 -15.72 7.41
CA VAL A 492 -4.72 -17.01 7.98
C VAL A 492 -3.23 -16.97 8.28
N TRP A 493 -2.83 -17.34 9.48
CA TRP A 493 -1.41 -17.43 9.78
C TRP A 493 -1.06 -18.49 10.82
N LEU A 494 0.20 -18.91 10.77
CA LEU A 494 0.88 -19.80 11.71
C LEU A 494 2.13 -19.09 12.22
N ARG A 495 2.32 -19.07 13.54
CA ARG A 495 3.52 -18.49 14.16
C ARG A 495 3.89 -19.15 15.48
N GLY A 496 5.17 -19.13 15.81
CA GLY A 496 5.69 -19.42 17.13
C GLY A 496 5.63 -18.18 18.04
N GLU A 497 5.25 -18.38 19.28
CA GLU A 497 5.27 -17.38 20.34
C GLU A 497 6.06 -17.95 21.55
N PRO A 498 7.40 -18.02 21.44
CA PRO A 498 8.23 -18.70 22.43
C PRO A 498 8.11 -18.08 23.84
N ALA A 499 7.98 -16.76 23.95
CA ALA A 499 7.76 -16.09 25.25
C ALA A 499 6.44 -16.51 25.93
N SER A 500 5.46 -16.98 25.15
CA SER A 500 4.18 -17.52 25.65
C SER A 500 4.15 -19.05 25.66
N ASN A 501 5.28 -19.69 25.36
CA ASN A 501 5.46 -21.15 25.26
C ASN A 501 4.43 -21.82 24.37
N ARG A 502 4.22 -21.33 23.13
CA ARG A 502 3.21 -21.89 22.22
C ARG A 502 3.52 -21.67 20.74
N ILE A 503 2.92 -22.51 19.90
CA ILE A 503 2.64 -22.24 18.50
C ILE A 503 1.17 -21.84 18.41
N GLN A 504 0.85 -20.85 17.57
CA GLN A 504 -0.51 -20.39 17.37
C GLN A 504 -0.86 -20.40 15.87
N GLY A 505 -2.05 -20.87 15.55
CA GLY A 505 -2.74 -20.68 14.28
C GLY A 505 -3.93 -19.75 14.47
N LEU A 506 -4.16 -18.86 13.54
CA LEU A 506 -5.30 -17.93 13.54
C LEU A 506 -5.93 -17.84 12.16
N ILE A 507 -7.24 -17.71 12.16
CA ILE A 507 -8.03 -17.30 11.01
C ILE A 507 -8.89 -16.10 11.40
N THR A 508 -8.91 -15.07 10.57
CA THR A 508 -9.88 -13.97 10.67
C THR A 508 -10.81 -14.04 9.48
N VAL A 509 -12.08 -14.07 9.74
CA VAL A 509 -13.15 -14.15 8.73
C VAL A 509 -13.99 -12.88 8.76
N ARG A 510 -14.57 -12.52 7.64
CA ARG A 510 -15.48 -11.39 7.51
C ARG A 510 -16.57 -11.73 6.49
N ASP A 511 -17.83 -11.74 6.93
CA ASP A 511 -18.98 -11.94 6.06
C ASP A 511 -19.59 -10.58 5.70
N GLY A 512 -19.38 -10.14 4.49
CA GLY A 512 -19.95 -8.89 3.96
C GLY A 512 -19.61 -7.68 4.85
N ALA A 513 -20.65 -6.95 5.27
CA ALA A 513 -20.52 -5.78 6.16
C ALA A 513 -20.41 -6.14 7.66
N SER A 514 -20.38 -7.42 8.01
CA SER A 514 -20.27 -7.87 9.39
C SER A 514 -18.93 -7.51 10.03
N ALA A 515 -18.90 -7.35 11.34
CA ALA A 515 -17.65 -7.18 12.07
C ALA A 515 -16.75 -8.42 11.87
N PRO A 516 -15.43 -8.23 11.69
CA PRO A 516 -14.51 -9.35 11.57
C PRO A 516 -14.55 -10.24 12.81
N GLN A 517 -14.50 -11.54 12.62
CA GLN A 517 -14.44 -12.55 13.69
C GLN A 517 -13.14 -13.34 13.53
N SER A 518 -12.49 -13.64 14.65
CA SER A 518 -11.26 -14.41 14.65
C SER A 518 -11.42 -15.68 15.49
N ALA A 519 -10.93 -16.78 14.95
CA ALA A 519 -10.73 -18.03 15.68
C ALA A 519 -9.24 -18.34 15.80
N SER A 520 -8.80 -18.81 16.96
CA SER A 520 -7.40 -19.17 17.18
C SER A 520 -7.26 -20.53 17.84
N VAL A 521 -6.28 -21.27 17.40
CA VAL A 521 -5.87 -22.59 17.93
C VAL A 521 -4.40 -22.52 18.35
N ARG A 522 -4.03 -23.24 19.41
CA ARG A 522 -2.70 -23.11 20.01
C ARG A 522 -2.23 -24.39 20.70
N THR A 523 -0.92 -24.55 20.75
CA THR A 523 -0.26 -25.61 21.51
C THR A 523 0.01 -25.17 22.96
N SER A 524 0.41 -26.12 23.80
CA SER A 524 0.91 -25.89 25.15
C SER A 524 2.44 -25.83 25.23
N GLY A 525 3.16 -25.97 24.12
CA GLY A 525 4.61 -25.89 24.00
C GLY A 525 5.04 -25.06 22.81
N ALA A 526 6.23 -24.44 22.87
CA ALA A 526 6.78 -23.58 21.82
C ALA A 526 7.46 -24.36 20.69
N TYR A 527 7.85 -25.63 20.92
CA TYR A 527 8.59 -26.46 19.95
C TYR A 527 9.85 -25.80 19.41
N ASN A 528 10.54 -25.04 20.26
CA ASN A 528 11.78 -24.32 19.97
C ASN A 528 13.02 -25.05 20.49
N ASP A 529 13.01 -26.35 20.42
CA ASP A 529 14.04 -27.27 20.92
C ASP A 529 15.16 -27.57 19.91
N GLY A 530 15.09 -26.97 18.71
CA GLY A 530 16.05 -27.21 17.64
C GLY A 530 15.82 -28.51 16.86
N GLN A 531 14.72 -29.21 17.12
CA GLN A 531 14.31 -30.39 16.34
C GLN A 531 13.33 -29.99 15.24
N TRP A 532 13.20 -30.85 14.23
CA TRP A 532 12.20 -30.69 13.19
C TRP A 532 10.82 -31.15 13.69
N HIS A 533 9.82 -30.28 13.51
CA HIS A 533 8.42 -30.55 13.79
C HIS A 533 7.56 -30.28 12.56
N HIS A 534 6.58 -31.13 12.32
CA HIS A 534 5.57 -30.91 11.30
C HIS A 534 4.38 -30.15 11.89
N LEU A 535 4.00 -29.06 11.26
CA LEU A 535 2.88 -28.20 11.65
C LEU A 535 1.83 -28.21 10.55
N ALA A 536 0.56 -28.39 10.91
CA ALA A 536 -0.53 -28.20 9.98
C ALA A 536 -1.70 -27.44 10.61
N LEU A 537 -2.36 -26.61 9.78
CA LEU A 537 -3.58 -25.92 10.09
C LEU A 537 -4.65 -26.36 9.09
N ARG A 538 -5.69 -27.00 9.58
CA ARG A 538 -6.81 -27.48 8.78
C ARG A 538 -8.09 -26.72 9.12
N ARG A 539 -8.80 -26.26 8.10
CA ARG A 539 -10.20 -25.88 8.17
C ARG A 539 -11.04 -26.94 7.51
N GLY A 540 -12.00 -27.48 8.21
CA GLY A 540 -12.90 -28.51 7.69
C GLY A 540 -14.26 -28.47 8.37
N GLY A 541 -15.35 -28.37 7.59
CA GLY A 541 -16.71 -28.40 8.12
C GLY A 541 -17.05 -27.27 9.09
N GLY A 542 -16.37 -26.12 9.04
CA GLY A 542 -16.55 -25.01 9.96
C GLY A 542 -15.72 -25.08 11.24
N GLU A 543 -14.79 -26.01 11.34
CA GLU A 543 -13.82 -26.15 12.44
C GLU A 543 -12.40 -25.86 11.96
N LEU A 544 -11.62 -25.15 12.78
CA LEU A 544 -10.19 -24.94 12.61
C LEU A 544 -9.45 -25.87 13.56
N THR A 545 -8.51 -26.69 13.06
CA THR A 545 -7.72 -27.64 13.84
C THR A 545 -6.24 -27.43 13.61
N LEU A 546 -5.46 -27.37 14.71
CA LEU A 546 -4.00 -27.32 14.70
C LEU A 546 -3.41 -28.72 14.96
N PHE A 547 -2.45 -29.12 14.14
CA PHE A 547 -1.75 -30.39 14.26
C PHE A 547 -0.25 -30.15 14.48
N ILE A 548 0.34 -30.95 15.35
CA ILE A 548 1.80 -31.07 15.49
C ILE A 548 2.17 -32.54 15.33
N ASP A 549 3.14 -32.80 14.46
CA ASP A 549 3.67 -34.15 14.18
C ASP A 549 2.56 -35.18 13.87
N GLY A 550 1.58 -34.73 13.08
CA GLY A 550 0.42 -35.53 12.68
C GLY A 550 -0.67 -35.70 13.75
N THR A 551 -0.48 -35.12 14.96
CA THR A 551 -1.44 -35.24 16.07
C THR A 551 -2.27 -33.97 16.19
N PRO A 552 -3.63 -34.05 16.24
CA PRO A 552 -4.47 -32.89 16.50
C PRO A 552 -4.31 -32.39 17.95
N ILE A 553 -4.05 -31.09 18.11
CA ILE A 553 -3.72 -30.50 19.43
C ILE A 553 -4.84 -29.58 19.94
N SER A 554 -5.46 -28.79 19.07
CA SER A 554 -6.42 -27.77 19.45
C SER A 554 -7.40 -27.51 18.32
N THR A 555 -8.68 -27.27 18.66
CA THR A 555 -9.75 -26.93 17.73
C THR A 555 -10.47 -25.66 18.14
N ALA A 556 -11.10 -25.00 17.18
CA ALA A 556 -11.98 -23.85 17.39
C ALA A 556 -13.02 -23.76 16.27
N ASP A 557 -14.24 -23.33 16.62
CA ASP A 557 -15.25 -23.05 15.61
C ASP A 557 -14.87 -21.85 14.74
N VAL A 558 -15.12 -21.95 13.43
CA VAL A 558 -14.83 -20.91 12.43
C VAL A 558 -16.09 -20.60 11.64
N PRO A 559 -16.97 -19.73 12.15
CA PRO A 559 -18.09 -19.23 11.37
C PRO A 559 -17.59 -18.28 10.28
N GLY A 560 -18.23 -18.30 9.08
CA GLY A 560 -17.98 -17.34 8.04
C GLY A 560 -16.86 -17.69 7.05
N SER A 561 -16.49 -16.74 6.21
CA SER A 561 -15.51 -16.89 5.14
C SER A 561 -14.27 -16.02 5.36
N VAL A 562 -13.11 -16.57 5.01
CA VAL A 562 -11.92 -15.74 4.75
C VAL A 562 -12.13 -15.16 3.35
N SER A 563 -12.10 -13.85 3.22
CA SER A 563 -12.25 -13.24 1.91
C SER A 563 -11.18 -13.76 0.95
N ARG A 564 -11.61 -14.32 -0.18
CA ARG A 564 -10.77 -14.74 -1.31
C ARG A 564 -9.89 -13.63 -1.85
N ASN A 565 -10.35 -12.42 -1.70
CA ASN A 565 -9.72 -11.24 -2.27
C ASN A 565 -8.75 -10.60 -1.28
N SER A 566 -8.18 -11.37 -0.38
CA SER A 566 -7.03 -10.92 0.36
C SER A 566 -5.85 -10.80 -0.60
N PRO A 567 -5.34 -9.61 -0.82
CA PRO A 567 -4.39 -9.32 -1.89
C PRO A 567 -2.98 -9.81 -1.57
N PHE A 568 -2.78 -10.19 -0.35
CA PHE A 568 -1.48 -10.56 0.17
C PHE A 568 -1.25 -12.03 -0.15
N GLY A 569 -0.36 -12.34 -0.99
CA GLY A 569 0.01 -13.69 -1.32
C GLY A 569 0.33 -14.56 -0.11
N VAL A 570 1.24 -15.46 -0.27
CA VAL A 570 1.78 -16.30 0.80
C VAL A 570 3.12 -15.74 1.24
N HIS A 571 3.29 -15.48 2.52
CA HIS A 571 4.53 -15.08 3.16
C HIS A 571 5.00 -16.20 4.07
N ILE A 572 6.24 -16.62 3.90
CA ILE A 572 6.88 -17.67 4.68
C ILE A 572 8.10 -17.06 5.36
N GLY A 573 8.23 -17.31 6.66
CA GLY A 573 9.30 -16.74 7.46
C GLY A 573 9.13 -15.25 7.80
N GLN A 574 8.02 -14.64 7.42
CA GLN A 574 7.80 -13.21 7.66
C GLN A 574 6.35 -12.90 8.00
N LYS A 575 6.15 -12.00 8.96
CA LYS A 575 4.86 -11.36 9.17
C LYS A 575 4.61 -10.37 8.03
N LEU A 576 3.37 -10.27 7.59
CA LEU A 576 2.98 -9.50 6.42
C LEU A 576 3.42 -8.02 6.46
N ASP A 577 3.42 -7.39 7.64
CA ASP A 577 3.83 -5.99 7.82
C ASP A 577 5.36 -5.82 7.92
N SER A 578 6.14 -6.85 7.64
CA SER A 578 7.61 -6.89 7.71
C SER A 578 8.18 -6.51 9.09
N ARG A 579 7.40 -6.64 10.16
CA ARG A 579 7.83 -6.28 11.54
C ARG A 579 8.37 -7.44 12.35
N ALA A 580 8.20 -8.65 11.87
CA ALA A 580 8.74 -9.84 12.50
C ALA A 580 9.19 -10.82 11.43
N HIS A 581 10.35 -11.43 11.66
CA HIS A 581 10.97 -12.41 10.80
C HIS A 581 11.30 -13.67 11.60
N PHE A 582 11.26 -14.81 10.92
CA PHE A 582 11.54 -16.11 11.51
C PHE A 582 13.05 -16.35 11.60
N ALA A 583 13.51 -16.86 12.74
CA ALA A 583 14.89 -17.27 12.95
C ALA A 583 14.96 -18.80 13.07
N GLY A 584 15.28 -19.50 11.97
CA GLY A 584 15.32 -20.96 11.94
C GLY A 584 15.22 -21.51 10.53
N ALA A 585 14.78 -22.75 10.38
CA ALA A 585 14.63 -23.39 9.08
C ALA A 585 13.19 -23.85 8.83
N ILE A 586 12.72 -23.71 7.58
CA ILE A 586 11.40 -24.15 7.12
C ILE A 586 11.59 -25.05 5.90
N ASP A 587 10.82 -26.14 5.85
CA ASP A 587 10.88 -27.15 4.80
C ASP A 587 9.46 -27.53 4.35
N ASP A 588 9.32 -27.95 3.10
CA ASP A 588 8.15 -28.63 2.53
C ASP A 588 6.81 -27.94 2.80
N VAL A 589 6.69 -26.65 2.43
CA VAL A 589 5.46 -25.87 2.61
C VAL A 589 4.42 -26.27 1.58
N ARG A 590 3.22 -26.66 2.04
CA ARG A 590 2.11 -27.08 1.19
C ARG A 590 0.79 -26.43 1.58
N VAL A 591 -0.04 -26.13 0.59
CA VAL A 591 -1.44 -25.70 0.78
C VAL A 591 -2.33 -26.55 -0.10
N TYR A 592 -3.42 -27.03 0.48
CA TYR A 592 -4.43 -27.87 -0.16
C TYR A 592 -5.77 -27.14 -0.16
N ASP A 593 -6.56 -27.30 -1.22
CA ASP A 593 -7.89 -26.69 -1.36
C ASP A 593 -9.02 -27.48 -0.70
N ARG A 594 -8.68 -28.38 0.24
CA ARG A 594 -9.60 -29.15 1.05
C ARG A 594 -9.04 -29.45 2.44
N ALA A 595 -9.92 -29.89 3.33
CA ALA A 595 -9.52 -30.51 4.59
C ALA A 595 -8.91 -31.89 4.32
N LEU A 596 -7.64 -32.09 4.70
CA LEU A 596 -7.03 -33.41 4.72
C LEU A 596 -7.54 -34.21 5.92
N SER A 597 -7.74 -35.52 5.74
CA SER A 597 -8.02 -36.43 6.86
C SER A 597 -6.77 -36.58 7.76
N ASP A 598 -6.97 -37.05 8.99
CA ASP A 598 -5.86 -37.28 9.93
C ASP A 598 -4.86 -38.31 9.39
N THR A 599 -5.34 -39.31 8.64
CA THR A 599 -4.48 -40.31 7.96
C THR A 599 -3.62 -39.68 6.87
N GLU A 600 -4.21 -38.77 6.07
CA GLU A 600 -3.47 -38.03 5.04
C GLU A 600 -2.44 -37.08 5.66
N LEU A 601 -2.78 -36.41 6.75
CA LEU A 601 -1.84 -35.54 7.48
C LEU A 601 -0.67 -36.32 8.05
N THR A 602 -0.93 -37.51 8.61
CA THR A 602 0.13 -38.43 9.03
C THR A 602 1.00 -38.88 7.84
N GLY A 603 0.38 -39.11 6.69
CA GLY A 603 1.11 -39.38 5.45
C GLY A 603 2.00 -38.22 5.00
N VAL A 604 1.50 -36.99 5.02
CA VAL A 604 2.27 -35.77 4.67
C VAL A 604 3.43 -35.54 5.64
N SER A 605 3.23 -35.78 6.94
CA SER A 605 4.29 -35.69 7.95
C SER A 605 5.37 -36.77 7.86
N SER A 606 5.14 -37.85 7.12
CA SER A 606 6.08 -38.98 6.99
C SER A 606 6.70 -39.12 5.60
N THR A 607 6.12 -38.52 4.57
CA THR A 607 6.55 -38.66 3.16
C THR A 607 6.98 -37.34 2.58
N GLY A 608 8.27 -37.19 2.33
CA GLY A 608 8.83 -36.03 1.67
C GLY A 608 8.50 -35.87 0.19
N SER A 609 9.19 -34.96 -0.46
CA SER A 609 9.03 -34.61 -1.88
C SER A 609 9.14 -35.79 -2.86
N THR A 610 9.61 -36.95 -2.42
CA THR A 610 9.73 -38.17 -3.20
C THR A 610 8.60 -39.18 -2.97
N GLY A 611 7.70 -38.93 -2.01
CA GLY A 611 6.59 -39.83 -1.68
C GLY A 611 5.28 -39.37 -2.32
N SER A 612 4.97 -39.88 -3.52
CA SER A 612 3.67 -39.66 -4.12
C SER A 612 2.62 -40.60 -3.52
N SER A 613 1.72 -40.09 -2.69
CA SER A 613 0.36 -40.58 -2.75
C SER A 613 -0.37 -39.73 -3.81
N SER A 614 -0.81 -40.34 -4.88
CA SER A 614 -1.50 -39.68 -6.00
C SER A 614 -2.78 -38.94 -5.58
N SER A 615 -3.30 -39.19 -4.39
CA SER A 615 -4.47 -38.50 -3.79
C SER A 615 -4.13 -37.19 -3.13
N VAL A 616 -2.94 -37.01 -2.54
CA VAL A 616 -2.51 -35.81 -1.85
C VAL A 616 -2.00 -34.75 -2.82
N THR A 617 -1.37 -35.17 -3.92
CA THR A 617 -0.89 -34.24 -4.96
C THR A 617 -2.01 -33.66 -5.81
N ARG A 618 -3.19 -34.27 -5.89
CA ARG A 618 -4.28 -33.88 -6.77
C ARG A 618 -4.93 -32.56 -6.35
N ASP A 619 -5.03 -32.28 -5.05
CA ASP A 619 -5.71 -31.14 -4.48
C ASP A 619 -4.72 -30.15 -3.84
N THR A 620 -3.42 -30.27 -4.19
CA THR A 620 -2.38 -29.34 -3.76
C THR A 620 -2.40 -28.12 -4.67
N VAL A 621 -2.54 -26.94 -4.08
CA VAL A 621 -2.58 -25.66 -4.81
C VAL A 621 -1.29 -24.86 -4.65
N LEU A 622 -0.45 -25.23 -3.69
CA LEU A 622 0.89 -24.69 -3.49
C LEU A 622 1.81 -25.79 -2.93
N TRP A 623 3.00 -25.93 -3.49
CA TRP A 623 4.04 -26.82 -2.95
C TRP A 623 5.43 -26.23 -3.16
N LEU A 624 6.02 -25.72 -2.09
CA LEU A 624 7.40 -25.24 -2.04
C LEU A 624 8.27 -26.21 -1.26
N PRO A 625 9.07 -27.04 -1.93
CA PRO A 625 9.97 -27.97 -1.25
C PRO A 625 11.15 -27.28 -0.56
N MET A 626 11.36 -25.98 -0.77
CA MET A 626 12.45 -25.17 -0.19
C MET A 626 13.88 -25.63 -0.54
N ASP A 627 14.03 -26.53 -1.49
CA ASP A 627 15.31 -27.18 -1.83
C ASP A 627 16.34 -26.29 -2.51
N ARG A 628 15.90 -25.32 -3.32
CA ARG A 628 16.77 -24.62 -4.27
C ARG A 628 16.37 -23.15 -4.42
N VAL A 629 17.39 -22.32 -4.54
CA VAL A 629 17.27 -20.90 -4.94
C VAL A 629 17.88 -20.75 -6.33
N ARG A 630 17.14 -20.17 -7.28
CA ARG A 630 17.61 -19.84 -8.63
C ARG A 630 17.77 -18.34 -8.78
N GLY A 631 18.81 -17.89 -9.51
CA GLY A 631 19.05 -16.46 -9.76
C GLY A 631 19.88 -15.76 -8.68
N SER A 632 20.41 -16.48 -7.70
CA SER A 632 21.51 -15.97 -6.89
C SER A 632 22.80 -16.10 -7.69
N ASN A 633 23.36 -15.00 -8.16
CA ASN A 633 24.74 -14.95 -8.66
C ASN A 633 25.71 -14.91 -7.49
#